data_75fdac4c70f299229301977f1388cb38
#
_entry.id   75fdac4c70f299229301977f1388cb38
#
_cell.length_a   1.000
_cell.length_b   1.000
_cell.length_c   1.000
_cell.angle_alpha   90.00
_cell.angle_beta   90.00
_cell.angle_gamma   90.00
#
_symmetry.space_group_name_H-M   'P 1'
#
loop_
_entity.id
_entity.type
_entity.pdbx_description
1 polymer ?
#
loop_
_entity_poly.entity_id
_entity_poly.type
_entity_poly.pdbx_seq_one_letter_code
_entity_poly.pdbx_strand_id
1 'polypeptide(L)'
;SGDSMEPVYHDGQIVWVEECETLAIGEVGIFVYDGDGYLKVYSEQEPNEQQKDAFTDSYGCLHMQPVMLSYNQAYAPKTIMPDSRFQIVGRVL
;
A
#
# COMPACT_ATOMS: atom_id res chain seq x y z
N SER A 1 -5.56 10.02 8.86
CA SER A 1 -5.71 10.22 10.28
C SER A 1 -4.48 9.69 11.02
N GLY A 2 -4.14 10.34 12.12
CA GLY A 2 -2.93 10.07 12.88
C GLY A 2 -2.90 8.76 13.64
N ASP A 3 -4.00 8.01 13.78
CA ASP A 3 -4.06 6.81 14.59
C ASP A 3 -4.20 5.50 13.80
N SER A 4 -4.13 5.53 12.48
CA SER A 4 -4.34 4.33 11.66
C SER A 4 -3.27 3.26 11.86
N MET A 5 -2.07 3.63 12.31
CA MET A 5 -0.96 2.70 12.54
C MET A 5 -0.72 2.43 14.03
N GLU A 6 -1.60 2.92 14.90
CA GLU A 6 -1.57 2.58 16.32
C GLU A 6 -1.83 1.08 16.53
N PRO A 7 -1.25 0.44 17.52
CA PRO A 7 -0.33 1.01 18.53
C PRO A 7 1.14 0.98 18.14
N VAL A 8 1.48 0.55 16.91
CA VAL A 8 2.87 0.37 16.50
C VAL A 8 3.54 1.70 16.20
N TYR A 9 2.83 2.58 15.50
CA TYR A 9 3.30 3.93 15.18
C TYR A 9 2.28 4.96 15.66
N HIS A 10 2.80 6.07 16.19
CA HIS A 10 1.97 7.16 16.73
C HIS A 10 2.07 8.39 15.85
N ASP A 11 1.03 9.19 15.82
CA ASP A 11 1.03 10.46 15.11
C ASP A 11 2.16 11.36 15.62
N GLY A 12 2.88 11.98 14.69
CA GLY A 12 4.02 12.84 15.02
C GLY A 12 5.32 12.09 15.29
N GLN A 13 5.30 10.77 15.28
CA GLN A 13 6.51 9.96 15.49
C GLN A 13 7.46 10.12 14.29
N ILE A 14 8.75 10.22 14.58
CA ILE A 14 9.79 10.23 13.56
C ILE A 14 10.15 8.78 13.21
N VAL A 15 10.17 8.48 11.92
CA VAL A 15 10.57 7.16 11.41
C VAL A 15 11.71 7.32 10.42
N TRP A 16 12.54 6.28 10.32
CA TRP A 16 13.60 6.20 9.32
C TRP A 16 13.07 5.48 8.11
N VAL A 17 13.35 6.03 6.93
CA VAL A 17 12.84 5.50 5.66
C VAL A 17 14.00 5.25 4.72
N GLU A 18 14.05 4.05 4.15
CA GLU A 18 14.95 3.70 3.07
C GLU A 18 14.21 3.85 1.75
N GLU A 19 14.74 4.68 0.85
CA GLU A 19 14.13 4.87 -0.46
C GLU A 19 14.10 3.55 -1.23
N CYS A 20 12.94 3.18 -1.76
CA CYS A 20 12.78 1.98 -2.57
C CYS A 20 11.53 2.11 -3.44
N GLU A 21 11.47 1.30 -4.50
CA GLU A 21 10.33 1.30 -5.44
C GLU A 21 9.41 0.11 -5.22
N THR A 22 9.84 -0.91 -4.49
CA THR A 22 9.07 -2.12 -4.22
C THR A 22 9.15 -2.51 -2.76
N LEU A 23 8.11 -3.18 -2.28
CA LEU A 23 8.03 -3.70 -0.92
C LEU A 23 7.57 -5.15 -0.95
N ALA A 24 8.00 -5.93 0.01
CA ALA A 24 7.47 -7.26 0.25
C ALA A 24 6.19 -7.16 1.09
N ILE A 25 5.31 -8.15 0.94
CA ILE A 25 4.11 -8.25 1.76
C ILE A 25 4.49 -8.26 3.24
N GLY A 26 3.83 -7.42 4.03
CA GLY A 26 4.07 -7.28 5.47
C GLY A 26 5.06 -6.19 5.84
N GLU A 27 5.78 -5.61 4.89
CA GLU A 27 6.67 -4.49 5.17
C GLU A 27 5.89 -3.19 5.33
N VAL A 28 6.38 -2.34 6.23
CA VAL A 28 5.80 -1.01 6.43
C VAL A 28 6.46 -0.04 5.46
N GLY A 29 5.66 0.75 4.77
CA GLY A 29 6.16 1.69 3.79
C GLY A 29 5.48 3.04 3.85
N ILE A 30 6.09 3.96 3.12
CA ILE A 30 5.51 5.26 2.80
C ILE A 30 5.02 5.20 1.36
N PHE A 31 3.78 5.61 1.16
CA PHE A 31 3.11 5.56 -0.13
C PHE A 31 2.54 6.92 -0.49
N VAL A 32 2.45 7.19 -1.78
CA VAL A 32 1.63 8.30 -2.31
C VAL A 32 0.52 7.67 -3.15
N TYR A 33 -0.71 7.95 -2.80
CA TYR A 33 -1.88 7.43 -3.48
C TYR A 33 -2.83 8.59 -3.81
N ASP A 34 -2.99 8.85 -5.12
CA ASP A 34 -3.79 9.96 -5.63
C ASP A 34 -3.44 11.29 -4.97
N GLY A 35 -2.13 11.52 -4.77
CA GLY A 35 -1.60 12.77 -4.24
C GLY A 35 -1.48 12.84 -2.72
N ASP A 36 -2.02 11.88 -2.00
CA ASP A 36 -1.94 11.85 -0.53
C ASP A 36 -0.86 10.87 -0.05
N GLY A 37 -0.17 11.25 1.04
CA GLY A 37 0.85 10.41 1.65
C GLY A 37 0.27 9.48 2.70
N TYR A 38 0.78 8.24 2.75
CA TYR A 38 0.32 7.23 3.70
C TYR A 38 1.49 6.48 4.31
N LEU A 39 1.39 6.19 5.60
CA LEU A 39 2.22 5.21 6.31
C LEU A 39 1.34 3.99 6.53
N LYS A 40 1.65 2.88 5.87
CA LYS A 40 0.81 1.67 5.89
C LYS A 40 1.67 0.42 5.78
N VAL A 41 1.04 -0.73 6.02
CA VAL A 41 1.64 -2.05 5.75
C VAL A 41 1.32 -2.42 4.31
N TYR A 42 2.32 -2.82 3.54
CA TYR A 42 2.12 -3.28 2.16
C TYR A 42 1.55 -4.69 2.15
N SER A 43 0.56 -4.90 1.30
CA SER A 43 0.01 -6.22 1.02
C SER A 43 -0.43 -6.31 -0.43
N GLU A 44 -0.88 -7.49 -0.82
CA GLU A 44 -1.39 -7.76 -2.17
C GLU A 44 -2.57 -8.69 -2.08
N GLN A 45 -3.43 -8.61 -3.08
CA GLN A 45 -4.57 -9.53 -3.23
C GLN A 45 -4.77 -9.85 -4.71
N GLU A 46 -5.43 -10.96 -4.99
CA GLU A 46 -5.87 -11.26 -6.34
C GLU A 46 -6.97 -10.28 -6.72
N PRO A 47 -6.89 -9.62 -7.90
CA PRO A 47 -7.96 -8.73 -8.36
C PRO A 47 -9.28 -9.50 -8.52
N ASN A 48 -10.41 -8.83 -8.28
CA ASN A 48 -11.71 -9.44 -8.54
C ASN A 48 -11.93 -9.60 -10.04
N GLU A 49 -12.96 -10.36 -10.44
CA GLU A 49 -13.23 -10.70 -11.84
C GLU A 49 -13.37 -9.44 -12.72
N GLN A 50 -13.96 -8.38 -12.18
CA GLN A 50 -14.20 -7.14 -12.93
C GLN A 50 -12.92 -6.34 -13.17
N GLN A 51 -11.87 -6.60 -12.40
CA GLN A 51 -10.62 -5.84 -12.47
C GLN A 51 -9.45 -6.66 -13.05
N LYS A 52 -9.64 -7.95 -13.29
CA LYS A 52 -8.56 -8.84 -13.76
C LYS A 52 -7.89 -8.33 -15.03
N ASP A 53 -8.67 -7.85 -16.00
CA ASP A 53 -8.10 -7.36 -17.25
C ASP A 53 -7.16 -6.18 -17.03
N ALA A 54 -7.48 -5.30 -16.10
CA ALA A 54 -6.65 -4.13 -15.80
C ALA A 54 -5.33 -4.50 -15.14
N PHE A 55 -5.25 -5.67 -14.49
CA PHE A 55 -4.03 -6.18 -13.86
C PHE A 55 -3.35 -7.26 -14.69
N THR A 56 -3.80 -7.51 -15.90
CA THR A 56 -3.19 -8.46 -16.83
C THR A 56 -2.32 -7.69 -17.81
N ASP A 57 -1.04 -8.07 -17.93
CA ASP A 57 -0.11 -7.37 -18.82
C ASP A 57 -0.26 -7.84 -20.27
N SER A 58 0.55 -7.26 -21.18
CA SER A 58 0.49 -7.57 -22.60
C SER A 58 0.91 -9.00 -22.94
N TYR A 59 1.52 -9.71 -22.00
CA TYR A 59 1.92 -11.12 -22.17
C TYR A 59 0.87 -12.08 -21.60
N GLY A 60 -0.26 -11.56 -21.10
CA GLY A 60 -1.30 -12.37 -20.49
C GLY A 60 -1.05 -12.76 -19.04
N CYS A 61 -0.05 -12.19 -18.39
CA CYS A 61 0.27 -12.49 -17.00
C CYS A 61 -0.55 -11.61 -16.06
N LEU A 62 -1.25 -12.25 -15.12
CA LEU A 62 -2.01 -11.56 -14.10
C LEU A 62 -1.07 -11.08 -12.98
N HIS A 63 -1.11 -9.79 -12.68
CA HIS A 63 -0.39 -9.20 -11.56
C HIS A 63 -1.30 -9.03 -10.37
N MET A 64 -0.74 -9.16 -9.16
CA MET A 64 -1.50 -8.97 -7.93
C MET A 64 -1.80 -7.49 -7.73
N GLN A 65 -2.94 -7.23 -7.10
CA GLN A 65 -3.40 -5.88 -6.80
C GLN A 65 -2.82 -5.43 -5.46
N PRO A 66 -2.14 -4.26 -5.40
CA PRO A 66 -1.62 -3.76 -4.13
C PRO A 66 -2.73 -3.38 -3.17
N VAL A 67 -2.48 -3.59 -1.88
CA VAL A 67 -3.39 -3.22 -0.79
C VAL A 67 -2.57 -2.57 0.31
N MET A 68 -3.04 -1.44 0.84
CA MET A 68 -2.47 -0.80 2.01
C MET A 68 -3.26 -1.19 3.25
N LEU A 69 -2.59 -1.75 4.26
CA LEU A 69 -3.21 -2.18 5.50
C LEU A 69 -2.83 -1.25 6.65
N SER A 70 -3.75 -1.07 7.58
CA SER A 70 -3.50 -0.33 8.81
C SER A 70 -3.32 -1.32 9.97
N TYR A 71 -2.42 -1.02 10.91
CA TYR A 71 -2.32 -1.81 12.14
C TYR A 71 -3.55 -1.64 13.02
N ASN A 72 -4.13 -0.45 13.01
CA ASN A 72 -5.38 -0.20 13.72
C ASN A 72 -6.54 -0.80 12.93
N GLN A 73 -7.18 -1.82 13.50
CA GLN A 73 -8.24 -2.57 12.83
C GLN A 73 -9.54 -1.78 12.63
N ALA A 74 -9.64 -0.60 13.23
CA ALA A 74 -10.76 0.31 12.95
C ALA A 74 -10.71 0.87 11.52
N TYR A 75 -9.57 0.77 10.85
CA TYR A 75 -9.37 1.23 9.48
C TYR A 75 -9.43 0.06 8.52
N ALA A 76 -10.31 0.14 7.53
CA ALA A 76 -10.44 -0.90 6.51
C ALA A 76 -9.21 -0.91 5.59
N PRO A 77 -8.87 -2.06 5.01
CA PRO A 77 -7.86 -2.13 3.96
C PRO A 77 -8.18 -1.16 2.81
N LYS A 78 -7.15 -0.51 2.28
CA LYS A 78 -7.29 0.38 1.15
C LYS A 78 -6.71 -0.31 -0.08
N THR A 79 -7.59 -0.81 -0.93
CA THR A 79 -7.22 -1.50 -2.17
C THR A 79 -6.87 -0.47 -3.24
N ILE A 80 -5.76 -0.69 -3.94
CA ILE A 80 -5.29 0.23 -4.98
C ILE A 80 -6.02 -0.06 -6.28
N MET A 81 -6.76 0.93 -6.76
CA MET A 81 -7.55 0.81 -7.98
C MET A 81 -6.65 0.89 -9.21
N PRO A 82 -7.01 0.22 -10.32
CA PRO A 82 -6.11 0.10 -11.48
C PRO A 82 -5.81 1.41 -12.20
N ASP A 83 -6.72 2.38 -12.12
CA ASP A 83 -6.57 3.67 -12.81
C ASP A 83 -6.06 4.79 -11.88
N SER A 84 -5.66 4.44 -10.67
CA SER A 84 -5.17 5.41 -9.68
C SER A 84 -3.67 5.64 -9.85
N ARG A 85 -3.19 6.74 -9.24
CA ARG A 85 -1.75 7.01 -9.13
C ARG A 85 -1.24 6.48 -7.81
N PHE A 86 -0.44 5.45 -7.87
CA PHE A 86 0.12 4.79 -6.69
C PHE A 86 1.62 4.68 -6.82
N GLN A 87 2.33 5.12 -5.79
CA GLN A 87 3.79 5.07 -5.75
C GLN A 87 4.27 4.64 -4.38
N ILE A 88 5.20 3.69 -4.36
CA ILE A 88 5.96 3.35 -3.17
C ILE A 88 7.14 4.32 -3.09
N VAL A 89 7.25 5.03 -1.97
CA VAL A 89 8.31 6.02 -1.74
C VAL A 89 9.48 5.40 -0.98
N GLY A 90 9.19 4.55 -0.01
CA GLY A 90 10.25 3.93 0.77
C GLY A 90 9.74 2.91 1.77
N ARG A 91 10.71 2.20 2.34
CA ARG A 91 10.50 1.21 3.40
C ARG A 91 10.82 1.85 4.75
N VAL A 92 9.96 1.65 5.73
CA VAL A 92 10.22 2.08 7.10
C VAL A 92 11.11 1.04 7.78
N LEU A 93 12.21 1.51 8.33
CA LEU A 93 13.21 0.65 8.98
C LEU A 93 12.88 0.40 10.45
#